data_a079c03ee7f861fa00df6ef58f204b17
#
_entry.id   a079c03ee7f861fa00df6ef58f204b17
#
_cell.length_a   1.000
_cell.length_b   1.000
_cell.length_c   1.000
_cell.angle_alpha   90.00
_cell.angle_beta   90.00
_cell.angle_gamma   90.00
#
_symmetry.space_group_name_H-M   'P 1'
#
loop_
_entity.id
_entity.type
_entity.pdbx_description
1 polymer ?
#
loop_
_entity_poly.entity_id
_entity_poly.type
_entity_poly.pdbx_seq_one_letter_code
_entity_poly.pdbx_strand_id
1 'polypeptide(L)'
;LWSGSKAEHTPLAAYRYSPVAVVPGISLNTNVNATAAIYGTSDHQESLSFSGGPTLTLGTFSQSFLDFTQISLIGGGTLRNGASPFEFDRVVDFGTVGIGITQQIVGPLLLSTGVNVNVDPGSRYYGDVINSNIELRWQRRSYDLGLYFNPYEGVGGVRFRLNDFNFDGSGVPFVPHAPSDWFLGDQNHDDLPL
;
A
#
# COMPACT_ATOMS: atom_id res chain seq x y z
N LEU A 1 -9.27 16.68 -7.33
CA LEU A 1 -8.67 16.05 -8.48
C LEU A 1 -9.78 15.52 -9.40
N TRP A 2 -9.48 14.74 -10.41
CA TRP A 2 -10.51 14.26 -11.33
C TRP A 2 -11.13 12.95 -10.85
N SER A 3 -12.46 12.78 -11.07
CA SER A 3 -13.18 11.54 -10.84
C SER A 3 -14.11 11.29 -12.02
N GLY A 4 -14.03 10.12 -12.60
CA GLY A 4 -14.91 9.65 -13.66
C GLY A 4 -16.26 9.14 -13.15
N SER A 5 -17.08 8.61 -14.05
CA SER A 5 -18.34 7.99 -13.69
C SER A 5 -18.11 6.56 -13.17
N LYS A 6 -18.87 6.20 -12.16
CA LYS A 6 -18.94 4.81 -11.66
C LYS A 6 -19.67 3.94 -12.65
N ALA A 7 -19.10 2.80 -13.03
CA ALA A 7 -19.83 1.80 -13.80
C ALA A 7 -20.94 1.16 -12.95
N GLU A 8 -21.99 0.68 -13.60
CA GLU A 8 -23.03 -0.08 -12.92
C GLU A 8 -22.44 -1.38 -12.37
N HIS A 9 -22.49 -1.53 -11.06
CA HIS A 9 -21.88 -2.64 -10.34
C HIS A 9 -22.95 -3.68 -10.00
N THR A 10 -23.24 -4.56 -10.95
CA THR A 10 -24.21 -5.65 -10.75
C THR A 10 -23.66 -6.71 -9.78
N PRO A 11 -24.51 -7.49 -9.10
CA PRO A 11 -24.07 -8.60 -8.26
C PRO A 11 -23.20 -9.63 -9.02
N LEU A 12 -23.44 -9.80 -10.30
CA LEU A 12 -22.65 -10.68 -11.16
C LEU A 12 -21.26 -10.12 -11.44
N ALA A 13 -21.14 -8.81 -11.67
CA ALA A 13 -19.87 -8.14 -11.84
C ALA A 13 -19.04 -8.19 -10.55
N ALA A 14 -19.67 -7.98 -9.40
CA ALA A 14 -19.03 -8.13 -8.08
C ALA A 14 -18.48 -9.54 -7.85
N TYR A 15 -19.18 -10.55 -8.32
CA TYR A 15 -18.72 -11.94 -8.21
C TYR A 15 -17.58 -12.26 -9.19
N ARG A 16 -17.66 -11.78 -10.43
CA ARG A 16 -16.75 -12.18 -11.52
C ARG A 16 -15.45 -11.39 -11.56
N TYR A 17 -15.49 -10.10 -11.21
CA TYR A 17 -14.36 -9.18 -11.45
C TYR A 17 -13.84 -8.58 -10.18
N SER A 18 -14.58 -7.68 -9.56
CA SER A 18 -14.18 -7.01 -8.33
C SER A 18 -15.33 -6.97 -7.34
N PRO A 19 -15.09 -7.29 -6.06
CA PRO A 19 -16.10 -7.14 -5.02
C PRO A 19 -16.50 -5.67 -4.77
N VAL A 20 -15.74 -4.73 -5.28
CA VAL A 20 -15.92 -3.29 -5.08
C VAL A 20 -16.04 -2.58 -6.41
N ALA A 21 -16.94 -1.61 -6.46
CA ALA A 21 -17.01 -0.72 -7.59
C ALA A 21 -15.83 0.26 -7.62
N VAL A 22 -15.04 0.18 -8.67
CA VAL A 22 -13.92 1.08 -8.91
C VAL A 22 -14.39 2.32 -9.68
N VAL A 23 -13.93 3.48 -9.25
CA VAL A 23 -14.17 4.75 -9.94
C VAL A 23 -12.86 5.24 -10.54
N PRO A 24 -12.79 5.43 -11.87
CA PRO A 24 -11.61 6.02 -12.50
C PRO A 24 -11.37 7.43 -11.97
N GLY A 25 -10.13 7.81 -11.78
CA GLY A 25 -9.84 9.13 -11.25
C GLY A 25 -8.40 9.37 -10.91
N ILE A 26 -8.12 10.57 -10.44
CA ILE A 26 -6.84 10.95 -9.85
C ILE A 26 -7.10 11.37 -8.42
N SER A 27 -6.47 10.69 -7.49
CA SER A 27 -6.46 11.04 -6.07
C SER A 27 -5.06 11.49 -5.64
N LEU A 28 -5.00 12.27 -4.58
CA LEU A 28 -3.76 12.63 -3.91
C LEU A 28 -3.85 12.14 -2.47
N ASN A 29 -2.91 11.29 -2.10
CA ASN A 29 -2.78 10.79 -0.74
C ASN A 29 -1.61 11.51 -0.08
N THR A 30 -1.79 11.92 1.18
CA THR A 30 -0.74 12.56 1.97
C THR A 30 -0.79 12.03 3.39
N ASN A 31 0.37 11.78 3.96
CA ASN A 31 0.52 11.34 5.34
C ASN A 31 1.61 12.17 6.01
N VAL A 32 1.37 12.57 7.26
CA VAL A 32 2.34 13.26 8.10
C VAL A 32 2.35 12.56 9.46
N ASN A 33 3.54 12.16 9.89
CA ASN A 33 3.74 11.52 11.18
C ASN A 33 4.83 12.24 11.96
N ALA A 34 4.57 12.53 13.23
CA ALA A 34 5.55 13.12 14.14
C ALA A 34 5.77 12.18 15.32
N THR A 35 7.02 11.91 15.62
CA THR A 35 7.40 11.04 16.74
C THR A 35 8.44 11.76 17.59
N ALA A 36 8.29 11.69 18.92
CA ALA A 36 9.29 12.16 19.87
C ALA A 36 9.55 11.05 20.88
N ALA A 37 10.83 10.69 21.03
CA ALA A 37 11.30 9.72 21.99
C ALA A 37 12.34 10.33 22.92
N ILE A 38 12.21 10.11 24.22
CA ILE A 38 13.13 10.54 25.25
C ILE A 38 13.64 9.29 25.96
N TYR A 39 14.95 9.15 26.01
CA TYR A 39 15.61 7.98 26.59
C TYR A 39 16.16 8.29 27.99
N GLY A 40 16.24 7.27 28.82
CA GLY A 40 16.74 7.40 30.18
C GLY A 40 18.19 7.87 30.30
N THR A 41 18.94 7.88 29.20
CA THR A 41 20.31 8.39 29.04
C THR A 41 20.38 9.90 28.81
N SER A 42 19.26 10.61 28.88
CA SER A 42 19.08 12.01 28.48
C SER A 42 19.21 12.28 26.98
N ASP A 43 19.35 11.25 26.17
CA ASP A 43 19.25 11.34 24.73
C ASP A 43 17.79 11.51 24.31
N HIS A 44 17.58 12.11 23.15
CA HIS A 44 16.26 12.25 22.55
C HIS A 44 16.34 12.07 21.05
N GLN A 45 15.25 11.64 20.47
CA GLN A 45 15.05 11.60 19.02
C GLN A 45 13.67 12.15 18.67
N GLU A 46 13.65 13.18 17.86
CA GLU A 46 12.45 13.75 17.29
C GLU A 46 12.47 13.50 15.79
N SER A 47 11.38 13.06 15.21
CA SER A 47 11.24 12.89 13.78
C SER A 47 9.91 13.42 13.28
N LEU A 48 9.95 14.08 12.13
CA LEU A 48 8.79 14.49 11.36
C LEU A 48 8.89 13.88 9.98
N SER A 49 8.06 12.89 9.73
CA SER A 49 7.97 12.23 8.43
C SER A 49 6.77 12.75 7.66
N PHE A 50 6.95 12.99 6.39
CA PHE A 50 5.88 13.30 5.47
C PHE A 50 6.01 12.40 4.24
N SER A 51 4.90 11.97 3.72
CA SER A 51 4.84 11.23 2.47
C SER A 51 3.56 11.57 1.73
N GLY A 52 3.58 11.43 0.41
CA GLY A 52 2.40 11.63 -0.37
C GLY A 52 2.68 11.53 -1.87
N GLY A 53 1.59 11.44 -2.61
CA GLY A 53 1.69 11.40 -4.05
C GLY A 53 0.37 11.09 -4.75
N PRO A 54 0.33 11.29 -6.08
CA PRO A 54 -0.83 11.01 -6.88
C PRO A 54 -1.02 9.52 -7.14
N THR A 55 -2.26 9.11 -7.18
CA THR A 55 -2.70 7.81 -7.67
C THR A 55 -3.66 8.03 -8.82
N LEU A 56 -3.33 7.48 -9.98
CA LEU A 56 -4.14 7.45 -11.18
C LEU A 56 -4.83 6.09 -11.25
N THR A 57 -6.15 6.08 -11.33
CA THR A 57 -6.96 4.88 -11.54
C THR A 57 -7.65 4.99 -12.89
N LEU A 58 -7.44 4.02 -13.75
CA LEU A 58 -8.04 3.86 -15.07
C LEU A 58 -8.92 2.62 -15.09
N GLY A 59 -10.06 2.72 -15.80
CA GLY A 59 -11.01 1.63 -15.89
C GLY A 59 -11.90 1.47 -14.65
N THR A 60 -12.81 0.54 -14.72
CA THR A 60 -13.86 0.35 -13.72
C THR A 60 -13.85 -1.03 -13.05
N PHE A 61 -12.95 -1.92 -13.50
CA PHE A 61 -12.84 -3.30 -13.07
C PHE A 61 -14.16 -4.07 -13.20
N SER A 62 -14.86 -3.79 -14.29
CA SER A 62 -16.18 -4.38 -14.61
C SER A 62 -16.17 -5.30 -15.82
N GLN A 63 -15.05 -5.38 -16.54
CA GLN A 63 -14.85 -6.25 -17.69
C GLN A 63 -13.85 -7.36 -17.39
N SER A 64 -13.81 -8.36 -18.25
CA SER A 64 -13.05 -9.60 -18.00
C SER A 64 -11.55 -9.49 -18.26
N PHE A 65 -11.09 -8.45 -18.96
CA PHE A 65 -9.70 -8.39 -19.40
C PHE A 65 -9.20 -6.94 -19.43
N LEU A 66 -8.10 -6.68 -18.75
CA LEU A 66 -7.31 -5.41 -18.75
C LEU A 66 -8.15 -4.13 -18.55
N ASP A 67 -9.26 -4.20 -17.84
CA ASP A 67 -10.16 -3.06 -17.63
C ASP A 67 -9.73 -2.16 -16.45
N PHE A 68 -8.82 -2.61 -15.61
CA PHE A 68 -8.37 -1.85 -14.46
C PHE A 68 -6.86 -1.71 -14.45
N THR A 69 -6.40 -0.46 -14.32
CA THR A 69 -5.00 -0.10 -14.11
C THR A 69 -4.93 0.99 -13.04
N GLN A 70 -4.10 0.78 -12.05
CA GLN A 70 -3.78 1.79 -11.06
C GLN A 70 -2.28 2.06 -11.06
N ILE A 71 -1.90 3.33 -11.11
CA ILE A 71 -0.52 3.79 -11.04
C ILE A 71 -0.42 4.76 -9.89
N SER A 72 0.49 4.52 -8.96
CA SER A 72 0.76 5.41 -7.83
C SER A 72 2.21 5.85 -7.83
N LEU A 73 2.41 7.14 -7.55
CA LEU A 73 3.71 7.71 -7.25
C LEU A 73 3.67 8.17 -5.80
N ILE A 74 4.70 7.88 -5.05
CA ILE A 74 4.82 8.29 -3.65
C ILE A 74 6.20 8.89 -3.46
N GLY A 75 6.23 10.11 -2.91
CA GLY A 75 7.47 10.73 -2.45
C GLY A 75 7.36 11.00 -0.96
N GLY A 76 8.45 10.83 -0.23
CA GLY A 76 8.46 11.09 1.20
C GLY A 76 9.81 11.53 1.71
N GLY A 77 9.79 12.17 2.87
CA GLY A 77 11.00 12.57 3.57
C GLY A 77 10.80 12.59 5.06
N THR A 78 11.91 12.49 5.78
CA THR A 78 11.93 12.54 7.24
C THR A 78 12.95 13.59 7.70
N LEU A 79 12.47 14.53 8.50
CA LEU A 79 13.31 15.46 9.24
C LEU A 79 13.56 14.87 10.62
N ARG A 80 14.80 14.88 11.07
CA ARG A 80 15.21 14.35 12.37
C ARG A 80 15.98 15.39 13.17
N ASN A 81 15.72 15.43 14.47
CA ASN A 81 16.51 16.11 15.48
C ASN A 81 16.91 15.12 16.57
N GLY A 82 18.16 15.11 16.96
CA GLY A 82 18.70 14.12 17.87
C GLY A 82 18.92 12.74 17.24
N ALA A 83 19.22 11.75 18.05
CA ALA A 83 19.40 10.37 17.62
C ALA A 83 19.09 9.41 18.77
N SER A 84 18.49 8.26 18.43
CA SER A 84 18.36 7.16 19.38
C SER A 84 19.73 6.62 19.76
N PRO A 85 19.97 6.30 21.04
CA PRO A 85 21.15 5.56 21.46
C PRO A 85 21.17 4.12 20.95
N PHE A 86 20.03 3.62 20.47
CA PHE A 86 19.87 2.26 19.96
C PHE A 86 19.88 2.27 18.42
N GLU A 87 20.69 1.39 17.81
CA GLU A 87 20.78 1.32 16.34
C GLU A 87 19.49 0.87 15.67
N PHE A 88 18.74 -0.01 16.31
CA PHE A 88 17.49 -0.56 15.76
C PHE A 88 16.33 0.47 15.70
N ASP A 89 16.43 1.55 16.47
CA ASP A 89 15.43 2.61 16.57
C ASP A 89 15.87 3.92 15.89
N ARG A 90 16.97 3.87 15.17
CA ARG A 90 17.55 5.04 14.52
C ARG A 90 16.91 5.28 13.14
N VAL A 91 16.36 6.46 12.95
CA VAL A 91 15.88 6.90 11.63
C VAL A 91 17.07 7.09 10.69
N VAL A 92 17.07 6.40 9.55
CA VAL A 92 18.20 6.39 8.58
C VAL A 92 17.84 6.89 7.20
N ASP A 93 16.59 6.70 6.74
CA ASP A 93 16.15 7.07 5.39
C ASP A 93 15.42 8.41 5.41
N PHE A 94 16.10 9.46 4.92
CA PHE A 94 15.55 10.82 4.94
C PHE A 94 14.79 11.22 3.69
N GLY A 95 14.93 10.49 2.60
CA GLY A 95 14.23 10.79 1.37
C GLY A 95 13.96 9.53 0.54
N THR A 96 12.73 9.31 0.14
CA THR A 96 12.34 8.14 -0.65
C THR A 96 11.38 8.53 -1.76
N VAL A 97 11.46 7.83 -2.89
CA VAL A 97 10.49 7.90 -3.99
C VAL A 97 10.10 6.49 -4.39
N GLY A 98 8.81 6.26 -4.54
CA GLY A 98 8.27 4.99 -4.97
C GLY A 98 7.33 5.12 -6.16
N ILE A 99 7.29 4.07 -6.95
CA ILE A 99 6.28 3.87 -8.00
C ILE A 99 5.62 2.51 -7.80
N GLY A 100 4.31 2.46 -7.96
CA GLY A 100 3.53 1.25 -7.92
C GLY A 100 2.57 1.15 -9.08
N ILE A 101 2.37 -0.06 -9.57
CA ILE A 101 1.44 -0.37 -10.64
C ILE A 101 0.63 -1.59 -10.23
N THR A 102 -0.69 -1.49 -10.35
CA THR A 102 -1.60 -2.62 -10.21
C THR A 102 -2.42 -2.73 -11.48
N GLN A 103 -2.39 -3.89 -12.11
CA GLN A 103 -3.05 -4.19 -13.37
C GLN A 103 -3.95 -5.40 -13.22
N GLN A 104 -5.21 -5.28 -13.65
CA GLN A 104 -6.04 -6.45 -13.89
C GLN A 104 -5.49 -7.23 -15.08
N ILE A 105 -5.34 -8.54 -14.93
CA ILE A 105 -4.94 -9.42 -16.03
C ILE A 105 -6.18 -10.05 -16.65
N VAL A 106 -6.90 -10.84 -15.89
CA VAL A 106 -8.16 -11.50 -16.36
C VAL A 106 -9.07 -11.75 -15.18
N GLY A 107 -10.35 -11.36 -15.32
CA GLY A 107 -11.33 -11.54 -14.25
C GLY A 107 -10.85 -10.91 -12.94
N PRO A 108 -10.84 -11.65 -11.84
CA PRO A 108 -10.38 -11.16 -10.53
C PRO A 108 -8.86 -11.28 -10.31
N LEU A 109 -8.07 -11.62 -11.34
CA LEU A 109 -6.64 -11.76 -11.26
C LEU A 109 -5.96 -10.41 -11.47
N LEU A 110 -5.20 -9.98 -10.45
CA LEU A 110 -4.44 -8.74 -10.42
C LEU A 110 -2.94 -9.03 -10.38
N LEU A 111 -2.16 -8.26 -11.10
CA LEU A 111 -0.72 -8.16 -10.95
C LEU A 111 -0.40 -6.81 -10.33
N SER A 112 0.29 -6.81 -9.21
CA SER A 112 0.80 -5.61 -8.55
C SER A 112 2.31 -5.64 -8.51
N THR A 113 2.94 -4.51 -8.78
CA THR A 113 4.39 -4.35 -8.65
C THR A 113 4.71 -2.97 -8.12
N GLY A 114 5.79 -2.86 -7.37
CA GLY A 114 6.26 -1.59 -6.85
C GLY A 114 7.74 -1.60 -6.52
N VAL A 115 8.32 -0.43 -6.52
CA VAL A 115 9.70 -0.21 -6.14
C VAL A 115 9.83 1.12 -5.41
N ASN A 116 10.63 1.14 -4.35
CA ASN A 116 11.02 2.33 -3.61
C ASN A 116 12.54 2.51 -3.68
N VAL A 117 12.94 3.74 -3.89
CA VAL A 117 14.36 4.14 -4.06
C VAL A 117 14.70 5.22 -3.05
N ASN A 118 15.89 5.14 -2.48
CA ASN A 118 16.45 6.20 -1.66
C ASN A 118 16.88 7.37 -2.54
N VAL A 119 16.37 8.57 -2.25
CA VAL A 119 16.70 9.79 -2.98
C VAL A 119 17.33 10.86 -2.07
N ASP A 120 17.81 10.48 -0.90
CA ASP A 120 18.53 11.37 0.01
C ASP A 120 19.97 11.59 -0.49
N PRO A 121 20.33 12.80 -0.97
CA PRO A 121 21.67 13.07 -1.47
C PRO A 121 22.78 12.97 -0.38
N GLY A 122 22.41 13.05 0.89
CA GLY A 122 23.33 12.89 2.02
C GLY A 122 23.57 11.43 2.41
N SER A 123 22.82 10.51 1.86
CA SER A 123 22.94 9.09 2.15
C SER A 123 24.00 8.42 1.27
N ARG A 124 24.79 7.53 1.85
CA ARG A 124 25.68 6.63 1.08
C ARG A 124 24.90 5.64 0.20
N TYR A 125 23.60 5.50 0.45
CA TYR A 125 22.68 4.61 -0.27
C TYR A 125 21.83 5.37 -1.29
N TYR A 126 22.25 6.59 -1.68
CA TYR A 126 21.56 7.36 -2.70
C TYR A 126 21.42 6.59 -4.01
N GLY A 127 20.19 6.46 -4.51
CA GLY A 127 19.87 5.72 -5.72
C GLY A 127 19.65 4.22 -5.52
N ASP A 128 19.89 3.71 -4.32
CA ASP A 128 19.65 2.29 -4.04
C ASP A 128 18.16 1.99 -3.89
N VAL A 129 17.78 0.80 -4.33
CA VAL A 129 16.45 0.26 -4.09
C VAL A 129 16.34 -0.10 -2.60
N ILE A 130 15.32 0.42 -1.94
CA ILE A 130 15.04 0.12 -0.52
C ILE A 130 14.12 -1.09 -0.41
N ASN A 131 13.13 -1.14 -1.31
CA ASN A 131 12.14 -2.21 -1.31
C ASN A 131 11.59 -2.41 -2.72
N SER A 132 11.27 -3.63 -3.05
CA SER A 132 10.56 -3.98 -4.28
C SER A 132 9.60 -5.14 -4.02
N ASN A 133 8.48 -5.14 -4.69
CA ASN A 133 7.51 -6.21 -4.57
C ASN A 133 6.85 -6.52 -5.92
N ILE A 134 6.56 -7.79 -6.11
CA ILE A 134 5.72 -8.29 -7.20
C ILE A 134 4.69 -9.20 -6.55
N GLU A 135 3.43 -9.02 -6.87
CA GLU A 135 2.37 -9.87 -6.36
C GLU A 135 1.37 -10.20 -7.46
N LEU A 136 1.08 -11.46 -7.62
CA LEU A 136 -0.03 -11.98 -8.39
C LEU A 136 -1.15 -12.37 -7.43
N ARG A 137 -2.30 -11.67 -7.49
CA ARG A 137 -3.39 -11.83 -6.55
C ARG A 137 -4.69 -12.22 -7.25
N TRP A 138 -5.30 -13.28 -6.77
CA TRP A 138 -6.64 -13.69 -7.11
C TRP A 138 -7.62 -13.18 -6.05
N GLN A 139 -8.39 -12.17 -6.36
CA GLN A 139 -9.27 -11.49 -5.41
C GLN A 139 -10.71 -11.94 -5.58
N ARG A 140 -11.30 -12.44 -4.49
CA ARG A 140 -12.71 -12.79 -4.42
C ARG A 140 -13.37 -12.09 -3.23
N ARG A 141 -14.71 -12.11 -3.20
CA ARG A 141 -15.47 -11.52 -2.11
C ARG A 141 -15.09 -12.12 -0.76
N SER A 142 -15.02 -13.43 -0.68
CA SER A 142 -14.82 -14.16 0.57
C SER A 142 -13.36 -14.49 0.86
N TYR A 143 -12.47 -14.39 -0.11
CA TYR A 143 -11.05 -14.68 0.08
C TYR A 143 -10.17 -14.02 -0.97
N ASP A 144 -8.90 -13.83 -0.61
CA ASP A 144 -7.82 -13.48 -1.50
C ASP A 144 -6.73 -14.55 -1.44
N LEU A 145 -6.22 -14.91 -2.60
CA LEU A 145 -5.03 -15.75 -2.74
C LEU A 145 -3.96 -14.96 -3.46
N GLY A 146 -2.79 -14.80 -2.87
CA GLY A 146 -1.67 -14.06 -3.44
C GLY A 146 -0.40 -14.88 -3.48
N LEU A 147 0.35 -14.73 -4.58
CA LEU A 147 1.74 -15.13 -4.69
C LEU A 147 2.56 -13.85 -4.71
N TYR A 148 3.45 -13.69 -3.77
CA TYR A 148 4.30 -12.51 -3.71
C TYR A 148 5.78 -12.87 -3.80
N PHE A 149 6.55 -11.96 -4.35
CA PHE A 149 7.99 -12.03 -4.43
C PHE A 149 8.59 -10.64 -4.24
N ASN A 150 9.58 -10.53 -3.37
CA ASN A 150 10.40 -9.35 -3.19
C ASN A 150 11.75 -9.58 -3.85
N PRO A 151 12.01 -9.01 -5.04
CA PRO A 151 13.28 -9.21 -5.74
C PRO A 151 14.49 -8.65 -4.99
N TYR A 152 14.30 -7.60 -4.21
CA TYR A 152 15.38 -6.95 -3.43
C TYR A 152 15.87 -7.84 -2.29
N GLU A 153 14.96 -8.46 -1.57
CA GLU A 153 15.29 -9.34 -0.44
C GLU A 153 15.50 -10.81 -0.86
N GLY A 154 15.08 -11.18 -2.07
CA GLY A 154 15.08 -12.56 -2.55
C GLY A 154 14.07 -13.46 -1.82
N VAL A 155 13.03 -12.86 -1.23
CA VAL A 155 12.01 -13.55 -0.43
C VAL A 155 10.69 -13.60 -1.19
N GLY A 156 10.02 -14.74 -1.15
CA GLY A 156 8.70 -14.92 -1.73
C GLY A 156 7.84 -15.86 -0.91
N GLY A 157 6.56 -15.84 -1.19
CA GLY A 157 5.61 -16.68 -0.47
C GLY A 157 4.21 -16.66 -1.05
N VAL A 158 3.35 -17.38 -0.34
CA VAL A 158 1.92 -17.48 -0.62
C VAL A 158 1.17 -16.81 0.51
N ARG A 159 0.21 -15.97 0.15
CA ARG A 159 -0.71 -15.36 1.09
C ARG A 159 -2.12 -15.85 0.83
N PHE A 160 -2.80 -16.26 1.87
CA PHE A 160 -4.21 -16.56 1.85
C PHE A 160 -4.91 -15.70 2.91
N ARG A 161 -5.97 -15.01 2.51
CA ARG A 161 -6.77 -14.16 3.37
C ARG A 161 -8.24 -14.50 3.21
N LEU A 162 -8.94 -14.67 4.32
CA LEU A 162 -10.40 -14.77 4.35
C LEU A 162 -10.98 -13.39 4.68
N ASN A 163 -11.89 -12.88 3.83
CA ASN A 163 -12.37 -11.51 3.91
C ASN A 163 -13.72 -11.36 4.61
N ASP A 164 -14.53 -12.38 4.68
CA ASP A 164 -15.95 -12.27 5.12
C ASP A 164 -16.26 -13.25 6.27
N PHE A 165 -15.27 -13.52 7.12
CA PHE A 165 -15.46 -14.39 8.27
C PHE A 165 -15.64 -13.56 9.54
N ASN A 166 -16.90 -13.35 9.93
CA ASN A 166 -17.23 -12.90 11.27
C ASN A 166 -17.74 -14.09 12.07
N PHE A 167 -16.93 -14.60 12.98
CA PHE A 167 -17.29 -15.71 13.84
C PHE A 167 -18.38 -15.37 14.86
N ASP A 168 -18.64 -14.09 15.08
CA ASP A 168 -19.65 -13.60 16.03
C ASP A 168 -21.05 -13.49 15.43
N GLY A 169 -21.19 -13.75 14.15
CA GLY A 169 -22.49 -13.69 13.45
C GLY A 169 -23.10 -12.28 13.38
N SER A 170 -22.35 -11.25 13.74
CA SER A 170 -22.83 -9.86 13.81
C SER A 170 -22.90 -9.16 12.46
N GLY A 171 -22.61 -9.83 11.35
CA GLY A 171 -22.83 -9.30 9.99
C GLY A 171 -22.15 -7.97 9.71
N VAL A 172 -20.90 -7.78 10.15
CA VAL A 172 -20.14 -6.58 9.75
C VAL A 172 -20.03 -6.55 8.23
N PRO A 173 -20.43 -5.46 7.57
CA PRO A 173 -20.34 -5.36 6.12
C PRO A 173 -18.88 -5.57 5.68
N PHE A 174 -18.70 -6.37 4.65
CA PHE A 174 -17.41 -6.52 4.01
C PHE A 174 -16.90 -5.14 3.57
N VAL A 175 -15.85 -4.66 4.20
CA VAL A 175 -15.13 -3.46 3.80
C VAL A 175 -13.88 -3.93 3.04
N PRO A 176 -13.89 -3.82 1.70
CA PRO A 176 -12.72 -4.22 0.93
C PRO A 176 -11.55 -3.29 1.22
N HIS A 177 -10.39 -3.86 1.42
CA HIS A 177 -9.16 -3.08 1.46
C HIS A 177 -8.95 -2.37 0.12
N ALA A 178 -8.80 -1.07 0.13
CA ALA A 178 -8.43 -0.35 -1.07
C ALA A 178 -7.04 -0.80 -1.53
N PRO A 179 -6.81 -0.96 -2.84
CA PRO A 179 -5.51 -1.37 -3.36
C PRO A 179 -4.35 -0.44 -2.99
N SER A 180 -4.65 0.80 -2.56
CA SER A 180 -3.68 1.82 -2.14
C SER A 180 -2.94 1.51 -0.84
N ASP A 181 -3.47 0.61 0.00
CA ASP A 181 -2.88 0.34 1.32
C ASP A 181 -1.61 -0.52 1.25
N TRP A 182 -1.29 -1.00 0.06
CA TRP A 182 -0.14 -1.88 -0.19
C TRP A 182 1.22 -1.19 -0.17
N PHE A 183 1.23 0.12 -0.44
CA PHE A 183 2.47 0.90 -0.52
C PHE A 183 2.86 1.56 0.80
N LEU A 184 1.89 1.75 1.66
CA LEU A 184 2.14 2.18 3.04
C LEU A 184 2.36 0.88 3.82
N GLY A 185 3.61 0.46 3.96
CA GLY A 185 3.96 -0.73 4.73
C GLY A 185 3.15 -0.77 6.03
N ASP A 186 2.67 -1.94 6.36
CA ASP A 186 1.77 -2.32 7.46
C ASP A 186 2.15 -1.66 8.81
N GLN A 187 1.92 -0.36 8.94
CA GLN A 187 2.25 0.41 10.14
C GLN A 187 1.06 0.59 11.09
N ASN A 188 -0.14 0.10 10.74
CA ASN A 188 -1.34 0.33 11.55
C ASN A 188 -2.16 -0.94 11.77
N HIS A 189 -1.54 -2.01 12.24
CA HIS A 189 -2.31 -3.21 12.60
C HIS A 189 -2.78 -3.23 14.07
N ASP A 190 -2.46 -2.22 14.87
CA ASP A 190 -2.70 -2.25 16.32
C ASP A 190 -3.93 -1.46 16.81
N ASP A 191 -4.69 -0.80 15.94
CA ASP A 191 -5.84 0.01 16.37
C ASP A 191 -7.19 -0.56 15.90
N LEU A 192 -7.50 -1.80 16.25
CA LEU A 192 -8.90 -2.24 16.32
C LEU A 192 -9.35 -2.14 17.77
N PRO A 193 -10.31 -1.25 18.12
CA PRO A 193 -10.91 -1.26 19.42
C PRO A 193 -11.68 -2.56 19.62
N LEU A 194 -11.48 -3.19 20.78
CA LEU A 194 -12.21 -4.33 21.30
C LEU A 194 -13.70 -4.02 21.48
#